data_0531326420528fa4fff9292eebcbefd5
#
_entry.id   0531326420528fa4fff9292eebcbefd5
#
_cell.length_a   1.000
_cell.length_b   1.000
_cell.length_c   1.000
_cell.angle_alpha   90.00
_cell.angle_beta   90.00
_cell.angle_gamma   90.00
#
_symmetry.space_group_name_H-M   'P 1'
#
loop_
_entity.id
_entity.type
_entity.pdbx_description
1 polymer ?
#
loop_
_entity_poly.entity_id
_entity_poly.type
_entity_poly.pdbx_seq_one_letter_code
_entity_poly.pdbx_strand_id
1 'polypeptide(L)'
;MRPPKPHNWTAVTGHLGVRFAPGTFKVAEVIAGSPAEGKLRVGDEVAAIDGKRLGPGTHLDDILNLPEGKQVQIVVKGREAEPVYLKLATYARMRDLIAEAGVKSTRARIDATTGGRVGYLAVRKMKPKNYQMFEEQVYSRCWGKDALVIDLRGNTGGFTADWLLSVICGGDHARSVTPGGQVGYLFGYWNRPMFSKPVAVVVDERTFSNGEMFSHAVKTLKRGPLVGRRTAGGVIATSDVNLLDYGTFRIPGRGWFLFDGRDMENNGAEPDIKVELTPADEEAGRDPQLDAAVKAMMDALASPSPTFKPRYSR
;
A
#
# COMPACT_ATOMS: atom_id res chain seq x y z
N MET A 1 6.68 -45.15 13.15
CA MET A 1 5.45 -44.30 13.32
C MET A 1 5.86 -42.89 12.99
N ARG A 2 5.20 -42.23 12.02
CA ARG A 2 5.36 -40.77 11.83
C ARG A 2 4.72 -40.06 13.01
N PRO A 3 5.38 -39.09 13.66
CA PRO A 3 4.75 -38.28 14.65
C PRO A 3 3.53 -37.57 14.03
N PRO A 4 2.44 -37.34 14.79
CA PRO A 4 1.30 -36.62 14.28
C PRO A 4 1.76 -35.23 13.82
N LYS A 5 1.33 -34.82 12.63
CA LYS A 5 1.56 -33.44 12.15
C LYS A 5 1.11 -32.48 13.25
N PRO A 6 1.93 -31.48 13.61
CA PRO A 6 1.51 -30.48 14.57
C PRO A 6 0.19 -29.87 14.08
N HIS A 7 -0.83 -29.91 14.92
CA HIS A 7 -2.07 -29.18 14.63
C HIS A 7 -1.71 -27.70 14.60
N ASN A 8 -1.66 -27.13 13.41
CA ASN A 8 -1.61 -25.69 13.26
C ASN A 8 -2.92 -25.14 13.82
N TRP A 9 -2.91 -24.74 15.07
CA TRP A 9 -3.96 -23.92 15.65
C TRP A 9 -3.93 -22.55 14.99
N THR A 10 -4.62 -22.43 13.89
CA THR A 10 -4.95 -21.11 13.33
C THR A 10 -6.23 -20.70 14.04
N ALA A 11 -6.13 -19.80 15.02
CA ALA A 11 -7.32 -19.15 15.56
C ALA A 11 -8.02 -18.42 14.40
N VAL A 12 -9.17 -18.91 14.01
CA VAL A 12 -9.98 -18.34 12.93
C VAL A 12 -11.02 -17.46 13.59
N THR A 13 -10.64 -16.28 14.05
CA THR A 13 -11.59 -15.30 14.54
C THR A 13 -12.20 -14.57 13.35
N GLY A 14 -13.51 -14.70 13.20
CA GLY A 14 -14.27 -13.96 12.21
C GLY A 14 -14.46 -12.51 12.61
N HIS A 15 -14.64 -11.63 11.63
CA HIS A 15 -14.84 -10.20 11.85
C HIS A 15 -16.20 -9.76 11.33
N LEU A 16 -16.92 -8.97 12.11
CA LEU A 16 -18.26 -8.47 11.75
C LEU A 16 -18.23 -7.36 10.69
N GLY A 17 -17.11 -6.66 10.58
CA GLY A 17 -16.98 -5.50 9.68
C GLY A 17 -17.27 -4.17 10.35
N VAL A 18 -17.21 -4.10 11.67
CA VAL A 18 -17.37 -2.88 12.46
C VAL A 18 -16.21 -2.69 13.44
N ARG A 19 -15.97 -1.46 13.86
CA ARG A 19 -15.20 -1.15 15.07
C ARG A 19 -16.15 -0.70 16.16
N PHE A 20 -15.93 -1.18 17.37
CA PHE A 20 -16.68 -0.75 18.53
C PHE A 20 -15.95 0.39 19.27
N ALA A 21 -16.71 1.26 19.91
CA ALA A 21 -16.15 2.24 20.82
C ALA A 21 -15.48 1.51 22.01
N PRO A 22 -14.32 2.00 22.50
CA PRO A 22 -13.58 1.35 23.58
C PRO A 22 -14.45 0.98 24.78
N GLY A 23 -14.31 -0.25 25.24
CA GLY A 23 -15.05 -0.76 26.42
C GLY A 23 -16.55 -0.97 26.22
N THR A 24 -17.07 -0.88 25.00
CA THR A 24 -18.50 -1.01 24.69
C THR A 24 -18.74 -1.90 23.48
N PHE A 25 -20.01 -2.23 23.23
CA PHE A 25 -20.45 -2.88 21.97
C PHE A 25 -21.24 -1.90 21.09
N LYS A 26 -21.00 -0.61 21.26
CA LYS A 26 -21.56 0.43 20.40
C LYS A 26 -20.68 0.60 19.15
N VAL A 27 -21.29 0.51 17.97
CA VAL A 27 -20.60 0.66 16.69
C VAL A 27 -20.07 2.09 16.56
N ALA A 28 -18.75 2.24 16.54
CA ALA A 28 -18.06 3.51 16.29
C ALA A 28 -17.80 3.72 14.80
N GLU A 29 -17.58 2.63 14.04
CA GLU A 29 -17.31 2.68 12.60
C GLU A 29 -17.86 1.43 11.91
N VAL A 30 -18.43 1.60 10.74
CA VAL A 30 -18.75 0.51 9.81
C VAL A 30 -17.73 0.53 8.68
N ILE A 31 -16.97 -0.56 8.52
CA ILE A 31 -15.92 -0.66 7.52
C ILE A 31 -16.57 -0.78 6.14
N ALA A 32 -16.26 0.14 5.24
CA ALA A 32 -16.79 0.15 3.87
C ALA A 32 -16.42 -1.15 3.12
N GLY A 33 -17.35 -1.72 2.36
CA GLY A 33 -17.19 -3.00 1.67
C GLY A 33 -17.29 -4.23 2.58
N SER A 34 -17.53 -4.04 3.89
CA SER A 34 -17.64 -5.12 4.87
C SER A 34 -19.03 -5.76 4.90
N PRO A 35 -19.17 -6.94 5.54
CA PRO A 35 -20.48 -7.57 5.74
C PRO A 35 -21.51 -6.72 6.51
N ALA A 36 -21.03 -5.75 7.30
CA ALA A 36 -21.88 -4.87 8.10
C ALA A 36 -22.41 -3.67 7.31
N GLU A 37 -21.82 -3.35 6.14
CA GLU A 37 -22.23 -2.20 5.34
C GLU A 37 -23.69 -2.30 4.92
N GLY A 38 -24.44 -1.22 5.13
CA GLY A 38 -25.88 -1.16 4.85
C GLY A 38 -26.76 -1.92 5.84
N LYS A 39 -26.18 -2.65 6.81
CA LYS A 39 -26.92 -3.47 7.78
C LYS A 39 -26.79 -2.95 9.21
N LEU A 40 -25.60 -2.52 9.61
CA LEU A 40 -25.35 -1.84 10.87
C LEU A 40 -25.01 -0.37 10.61
N ARG A 41 -25.23 0.47 11.61
CA ARG A 41 -24.98 1.91 11.56
C ARG A 41 -24.09 2.35 12.72
N VAL A 42 -23.35 3.42 12.52
CA VAL A 42 -22.65 4.09 13.61
C VAL A 42 -23.67 4.50 14.67
N GLY A 43 -23.37 4.15 15.92
CA GLY A 43 -24.27 4.37 17.06
C GLY A 43 -25.10 3.16 17.45
N ASP A 44 -25.25 2.13 16.61
CA ASP A 44 -25.93 0.88 16.96
C ASP A 44 -25.22 0.21 18.16
N GLU A 45 -25.97 -0.23 19.17
CA GLU A 45 -25.46 -0.98 20.29
C GLU A 45 -25.83 -2.48 20.12
N VAL A 46 -24.81 -3.33 19.95
CA VAL A 46 -25.02 -4.76 19.77
C VAL A 46 -25.31 -5.40 21.13
N ALA A 47 -26.52 -5.96 21.26
CA ALA A 47 -26.99 -6.57 22.51
C ALA A 47 -26.68 -8.07 22.57
N ALA A 48 -26.69 -8.78 21.42
CA ALA A 48 -26.39 -10.22 21.38
C ALA A 48 -25.85 -10.64 19.99
N ILE A 49 -25.07 -11.73 19.98
CA ILE A 49 -24.58 -12.41 18.77
C ILE A 49 -24.90 -13.91 18.93
N ASP A 50 -25.63 -14.50 17.97
CA ASP A 50 -26.10 -15.90 17.98
C ASP A 50 -26.72 -16.30 19.33
N GLY A 51 -27.57 -15.45 19.88
CA GLY A 51 -28.26 -15.65 21.15
C GLY A 51 -27.39 -15.39 22.40
N LYS A 52 -26.07 -15.20 22.26
CA LYS A 52 -25.19 -14.86 23.38
C LYS A 52 -25.27 -13.36 23.66
N ARG A 53 -25.77 -12.97 24.84
CA ARG A 53 -25.83 -11.57 25.25
C ARG A 53 -24.42 -11.00 25.47
N LEU A 54 -24.21 -9.78 25.02
CA LEU A 54 -22.97 -9.03 25.23
C LEU A 54 -23.08 -8.16 26.49
N GLY A 55 -22.03 -8.12 27.29
CA GLY A 55 -21.96 -7.35 28.52
C GLY A 55 -20.55 -7.19 29.02
N PRO A 56 -20.34 -6.56 30.18
CA PRO A 56 -19.02 -6.41 30.76
C PRO A 56 -18.29 -7.75 30.87
N GLY A 57 -17.04 -7.81 30.42
CA GLY A 57 -16.23 -9.04 30.43
C GLY A 57 -16.50 -10.00 29.27
N THR A 58 -17.38 -9.69 28.32
CA THR A 58 -17.54 -10.49 27.10
C THR A 58 -16.36 -10.30 26.17
N HIS A 59 -15.70 -11.40 25.82
CA HIS A 59 -14.67 -11.42 24.78
C HIS A 59 -15.27 -11.85 23.46
N LEU A 60 -15.22 -10.95 22.45
CA LEU A 60 -15.79 -11.24 21.13
C LEU A 60 -15.13 -12.43 20.44
N ASP A 61 -13.85 -12.66 20.70
CA ASP A 61 -13.11 -13.79 20.14
C ASP A 61 -13.70 -15.14 20.52
N ASP A 62 -14.26 -15.26 21.75
CA ASP A 62 -14.93 -16.49 22.21
C ASP A 62 -16.25 -16.76 21.46
N ILE A 63 -16.84 -15.71 20.88
CA ILE A 63 -18.10 -15.81 20.15
C ILE A 63 -17.84 -15.94 18.64
N LEU A 64 -16.82 -15.21 18.15
CA LEU A 64 -16.52 -15.09 16.74
C LEU A 64 -15.41 -16.02 16.25
N ASN A 65 -14.93 -16.94 17.11
CA ASN A 65 -13.99 -18.00 16.69
C ASN A 65 -14.71 -19.04 15.81
N LEU A 66 -15.17 -18.59 14.66
CA LEU A 66 -15.96 -19.31 13.70
C LEU A 66 -15.34 -19.14 12.29
N PRO A 67 -15.51 -20.13 11.39
CA PRO A 67 -14.92 -20.07 10.07
C PRO A 67 -15.47 -18.89 9.23
N GLU A 68 -14.65 -18.44 8.28
CA GLU A 68 -15.03 -17.44 7.29
C GLU A 68 -16.34 -17.85 6.57
N GLY A 69 -17.18 -16.87 6.31
CA GLY A 69 -18.46 -17.06 5.65
C GLY A 69 -19.57 -17.62 6.54
N LYS A 70 -19.25 -18.03 7.80
CA LYS A 70 -20.29 -18.40 8.77
C LYS A 70 -21.21 -17.21 8.99
N GLN A 71 -22.51 -17.44 8.84
CA GLN A 71 -23.53 -16.46 9.13
C GLN A 71 -23.79 -16.42 10.63
N VAL A 72 -23.83 -15.22 11.20
CA VAL A 72 -24.18 -14.96 12.59
C VAL A 72 -25.36 -13.99 12.66
N GLN A 73 -26.19 -14.18 13.68
CA GLN A 73 -27.31 -13.30 14.00
C GLN A 73 -26.84 -12.20 14.96
N ILE A 74 -27.10 -10.95 14.62
CA ILE A 74 -26.80 -9.79 15.45
C ILE A 74 -28.12 -9.18 15.93
N VAL A 75 -28.27 -9.03 17.21
CA VAL A 75 -29.38 -8.31 17.84
C VAL A 75 -28.90 -6.92 18.25
N VAL A 76 -29.56 -5.90 17.75
CA VAL A 76 -29.26 -4.50 18.08
C VAL A 76 -30.27 -4.01 19.09
N LYS A 77 -29.81 -3.31 20.13
CA LYS A 77 -30.65 -2.73 21.19
C LYS A 77 -31.64 -1.72 20.59
N GLY A 78 -32.92 -1.86 20.94
CA GLY A 78 -34.00 -1.05 20.37
C GLY A 78 -34.50 -1.50 19.01
N ARG A 79 -33.93 -2.61 18.44
CA ARG A 79 -34.38 -3.28 17.19
C ARG A 79 -34.38 -4.81 17.35
N GLU A 80 -34.71 -5.30 18.54
CA GLU A 80 -34.60 -6.73 18.89
C GLU A 80 -35.50 -7.60 18.02
N ALA A 81 -36.63 -7.07 17.52
CA ALA A 81 -37.57 -7.77 16.63
C ALA A 81 -37.03 -7.95 15.19
N GLU A 82 -35.98 -7.19 14.81
CA GLU A 82 -35.39 -7.18 13.47
C GLU A 82 -33.91 -7.56 13.51
N PRO A 83 -33.57 -8.83 13.75
CA PRO A 83 -32.18 -9.24 13.84
C PRO A 83 -31.46 -9.10 12.50
N VAL A 84 -30.20 -8.69 12.56
CA VAL A 84 -29.32 -8.51 11.39
C VAL A 84 -28.49 -9.78 11.19
N TYR A 85 -28.40 -10.27 9.97
CA TYR A 85 -27.59 -11.44 9.63
C TYR A 85 -26.34 -11.02 8.87
N LEU A 86 -25.17 -11.35 9.42
CA LEU A 86 -23.86 -11.03 8.83
C LEU A 86 -23.09 -12.32 8.53
N LYS A 87 -22.42 -12.36 7.39
CA LYS A 87 -21.42 -13.39 7.09
C LYS A 87 -20.06 -12.92 7.62
N LEU A 88 -19.43 -13.70 8.48
CA LEU A 88 -18.12 -13.35 9.02
C LEU A 88 -17.08 -13.26 7.90
N ALA A 89 -16.26 -12.24 7.96
CA ALA A 89 -15.09 -12.09 7.10
C ALA A 89 -13.80 -12.35 7.88
N THR A 90 -12.68 -12.59 7.17
CA THR A 90 -11.38 -12.73 7.82
C THR A 90 -10.81 -11.39 8.24
N TYR A 91 -9.94 -11.40 9.24
CA TYR A 91 -9.13 -10.25 9.63
C TYR A 91 -8.27 -9.72 8.46
N ALA A 92 -7.76 -10.63 7.62
CA ALA A 92 -7.01 -10.25 6.42
C ALA A 92 -7.88 -9.42 5.47
N ARG A 93 -9.11 -9.86 5.21
CA ARG A 93 -10.06 -9.12 4.35
C ARG A 93 -10.40 -7.75 4.94
N MET A 94 -10.58 -7.66 6.25
CA MET A 94 -10.86 -6.36 6.89
C MET A 94 -9.68 -5.39 6.76
N ARG A 95 -8.45 -5.87 6.97
CA ARG A 95 -7.24 -5.05 6.75
C ARG A 95 -7.14 -4.55 5.30
N ASP A 96 -7.46 -5.41 4.35
CA ASP A 96 -7.45 -5.03 2.93
C ASP A 96 -8.49 -3.94 2.66
N LEU A 97 -9.74 -4.08 3.15
CA LEU A 97 -10.79 -3.07 2.99
C LEU A 97 -10.43 -1.73 3.63
N ILE A 98 -9.88 -1.73 4.83
CA ILE A 98 -9.40 -0.52 5.51
C ILE A 98 -8.29 0.15 4.68
N ALA A 99 -7.34 -0.64 4.17
CA ALA A 99 -6.27 -0.13 3.34
C ALA A 99 -6.80 0.45 2.00
N GLU A 100 -7.74 -0.24 1.36
CA GLU A 100 -8.42 0.24 0.13
C GLU A 100 -9.17 1.56 0.38
N ALA A 101 -9.91 1.65 1.49
CA ALA A 101 -10.61 2.89 1.88
C ALA A 101 -9.62 4.04 2.15
N GLY A 102 -8.52 3.76 2.86
CA GLY A 102 -7.44 4.74 3.10
C GLY A 102 -6.82 5.24 1.80
N VAL A 103 -6.50 4.35 0.87
CA VAL A 103 -5.97 4.74 -0.46
C VAL A 103 -6.98 5.59 -1.22
N LYS A 104 -8.27 5.25 -1.19
CA LYS A 104 -9.33 6.03 -1.85
C LYS A 104 -9.45 7.44 -1.26
N SER A 105 -9.46 7.55 0.06
CA SER A 105 -9.50 8.83 0.78
C SER A 105 -8.28 9.69 0.47
N THR A 106 -7.09 9.10 0.51
CA THR A 106 -5.82 9.78 0.17
C THR A 106 -5.83 10.32 -1.25
N ARG A 107 -6.29 9.54 -2.22
CA ARG A 107 -6.44 10.00 -3.62
C ARG A 107 -7.36 11.19 -3.73
N ALA A 108 -8.54 11.12 -3.12
CA ALA A 108 -9.50 12.21 -3.15
C ALA A 108 -8.90 13.51 -2.57
N ARG A 109 -8.14 13.42 -1.48
CA ARG A 109 -7.42 14.55 -0.87
C ARG A 109 -6.38 15.14 -1.82
N ILE A 110 -5.55 14.30 -2.44
CA ILE A 110 -4.52 14.74 -3.39
C ILE A 110 -5.17 15.37 -4.63
N ASP A 111 -6.20 14.74 -5.19
CA ASP A 111 -6.92 15.29 -6.34
C ASP A 111 -7.50 16.68 -6.03
N ALA A 112 -8.12 16.84 -4.85
CA ALA A 112 -8.67 18.12 -4.41
C ALA A 112 -7.59 19.21 -4.24
N THR A 113 -6.43 18.86 -3.65
CA THR A 113 -5.35 19.82 -3.36
C THR A 113 -4.50 20.16 -4.56
N THR A 114 -4.46 19.29 -5.58
CA THR A 114 -3.60 19.49 -6.77
C THR A 114 -4.37 19.78 -8.05
N GLY A 115 -5.69 19.93 -7.97
CA GLY A 115 -6.55 20.05 -9.16
C GLY A 115 -6.48 18.81 -10.05
N GLY A 116 -6.26 17.64 -9.45
CA GLY A 116 -6.16 16.37 -10.17
C GLY A 116 -4.86 16.15 -10.93
N ARG A 117 -3.84 16.98 -10.74
CA ARG A 117 -2.57 16.92 -11.48
C ARG A 117 -1.62 15.82 -10.99
N VAL A 118 -1.68 15.46 -9.72
CA VAL A 118 -0.79 14.47 -9.10
C VAL A 118 -1.53 13.17 -8.87
N GLY A 119 -1.00 12.05 -9.40
CA GLY A 119 -1.47 10.71 -9.13
C GLY A 119 -0.93 10.15 -7.82
N TYR A 120 -1.63 9.18 -7.23
CA TYR A 120 -1.18 8.49 -6.02
C TYR A 120 -1.42 6.98 -6.12
N LEU A 121 -0.38 6.22 -5.83
CA LEU A 121 -0.42 4.75 -5.76
C LEU A 121 0.25 4.26 -4.48
N ALA A 122 -0.38 3.30 -3.81
CA ALA A 122 0.20 2.63 -2.66
C ALA A 122 0.63 1.20 -3.03
N VAL A 123 1.89 0.85 -2.74
CA VAL A 123 2.43 -0.49 -2.99
C VAL A 123 2.90 -1.10 -1.68
N ARG A 124 2.14 -2.02 -1.13
CA ARG A 124 2.41 -2.62 0.19
C ARG A 124 3.23 -3.90 0.14
N LYS A 125 3.37 -4.52 -1.05
CA LYS A 125 4.15 -5.75 -1.27
C LYS A 125 4.74 -5.75 -2.67
N MET A 126 5.92 -6.35 -2.83
CA MET A 126 6.58 -6.56 -4.11
C MET A 126 6.31 -7.98 -4.64
N LYS A 127 5.03 -8.27 -4.95
CA LYS A 127 4.57 -9.57 -5.48
C LYS A 127 3.90 -9.39 -6.84
N PRO A 128 3.80 -10.44 -7.70
CA PRO A 128 3.22 -10.33 -9.05
C PRO A 128 1.85 -9.67 -9.09
N LYS A 129 0.94 -10.04 -8.18
CA LYS A 129 -0.38 -9.40 -8.09
C LYS A 129 -0.29 -7.90 -7.81
N ASN A 130 0.62 -7.48 -6.93
CA ASN A 130 0.80 -6.07 -6.60
C ASN A 130 1.42 -5.29 -7.77
N TYR A 131 2.33 -5.93 -8.53
CA TYR A 131 2.85 -5.37 -9.77
C TYR A 131 1.74 -5.17 -10.81
N GLN A 132 0.92 -6.17 -11.06
CA GLN A 132 -0.21 -6.06 -11.99
C GLN A 132 -1.15 -4.91 -11.61
N MET A 133 -1.50 -4.80 -10.32
CA MET A 133 -2.31 -3.70 -9.81
C MET A 133 -1.61 -2.33 -9.97
N PHE A 134 -0.29 -2.28 -9.76
CA PHE A 134 0.49 -1.07 -9.96
C PHE A 134 0.49 -0.65 -11.43
N GLU A 135 0.82 -1.56 -12.33
CA GLU A 135 0.85 -1.34 -13.78
C GLU A 135 -0.53 -0.88 -14.29
N GLU A 136 -1.60 -1.61 -13.95
CA GLU A 136 -2.97 -1.24 -14.30
C GLU A 136 -3.32 0.17 -13.82
N GLN A 137 -3.01 0.50 -12.58
CA GLN A 137 -3.34 1.81 -12.02
C GLN A 137 -2.50 2.94 -12.62
N VAL A 138 -1.24 2.70 -12.99
CA VAL A 138 -0.42 3.67 -13.73
C VAL A 138 -1.10 4.01 -15.06
N TYR A 139 -1.50 3.00 -15.83
CA TYR A 139 -2.06 3.21 -17.16
C TYR A 139 -3.53 3.64 -17.17
N SER A 140 -4.33 3.22 -16.18
CA SER A 140 -5.75 3.59 -16.16
C SER A 140 -6.01 4.91 -15.41
N ARG A 141 -5.35 5.12 -14.28
CA ARG A 141 -5.66 6.24 -13.36
C ARG A 141 -4.64 7.37 -13.38
N CYS A 142 -3.36 7.03 -13.58
CA CYS A 142 -2.28 8.01 -13.46
C CYS A 142 -1.72 8.46 -14.81
N TRP A 143 -2.08 7.82 -15.91
CA TRP A 143 -1.56 8.16 -17.23
C TRP A 143 -1.79 9.62 -17.63
N GLY A 144 -2.99 10.14 -17.36
CA GLY A 144 -3.35 11.54 -17.62
C GLY A 144 -2.82 12.54 -16.60
N LYS A 145 -2.22 12.09 -15.50
CA LYS A 145 -1.67 12.96 -14.45
C LYS A 145 -0.33 13.55 -14.89
N ASP A 146 0.05 14.68 -14.29
CA ASP A 146 1.31 15.37 -14.60
C ASP A 146 2.47 14.86 -13.77
N ALA A 147 2.21 14.30 -12.59
CA ALA A 147 3.19 13.71 -11.69
C ALA A 147 2.58 12.54 -10.92
N LEU A 148 3.43 11.75 -10.24
CA LEU A 148 3.02 10.56 -9.50
C LEU A 148 3.70 10.51 -8.12
N VAL A 149 2.94 10.23 -7.08
CA VAL A 149 3.45 9.83 -5.76
C VAL A 149 3.22 8.33 -5.58
N ILE A 150 4.30 7.59 -5.30
CA ILE A 150 4.30 6.17 -5.00
C ILE A 150 4.56 5.99 -3.49
N ASP A 151 3.60 5.47 -2.76
CA ASP A 151 3.70 5.24 -1.32
C ASP A 151 4.10 3.80 -1.03
N LEU A 152 5.34 3.62 -0.56
CA LEU A 152 5.91 2.34 -0.14
C LEU A 152 5.92 2.14 1.38
N ARG A 153 5.36 3.05 2.15
CA ARG A 153 5.33 2.92 3.62
C ARG A 153 4.70 1.58 4.02
N GLY A 154 5.36 0.89 4.94
CA GLY A 154 4.95 -0.45 5.36
C GLY A 154 5.03 -1.53 4.27
N ASN A 155 5.78 -1.32 3.19
CA ASN A 155 6.02 -2.34 2.18
C ASN A 155 6.85 -3.48 2.75
N THR A 156 6.34 -4.70 2.72
CA THR A 156 6.97 -5.88 3.32
C THR A 156 7.92 -6.63 2.38
N GLY A 157 8.27 -6.04 1.22
CA GLY A 157 9.18 -6.63 0.25
C GLY A 157 8.53 -7.68 -0.66
N GLY A 158 9.37 -8.45 -1.29
CA GLY A 158 9.04 -9.48 -2.30
C GLY A 158 10.17 -9.60 -3.32
N PHE A 159 9.84 -9.57 -4.65
CA PHE A 159 10.83 -9.77 -5.71
C PHE A 159 10.48 -9.06 -7.04
N THR A 160 9.59 -8.09 -7.04
CA THR A 160 9.13 -7.42 -8.28
C THR A 160 9.58 -5.97 -8.41
N ALA A 161 10.57 -5.51 -7.64
CA ALA A 161 11.07 -4.13 -7.71
C ALA A 161 11.47 -3.74 -9.15
N ASP A 162 12.22 -4.61 -9.85
CA ASP A 162 12.66 -4.33 -11.22
C ASP A 162 11.50 -4.21 -12.21
N TRP A 163 10.41 -4.94 -11.96
CA TRP A 163 9.20 -4.83 -12.78
C TRP A 163 8.52 -3.47 -12.59
N LEU A 164 8.43 -2.99 -11.35
CA LEU A 164 7.89 -1.65 -11.08
C LEU A 164 8.80 -0.57 -11.67
N LEU A 165 10.13 -0.74 -11.55
CA LEU A 165 11.10 0.19 -12.13
C LEU A 165 10.95 0.28 -13.65
N SER A 166 10.70 -0.84 -14.34
CA SER A 166 10.52 -0.84 -15.79
C SER A 166 9.33 0.01 -16.26
N VAL A 167 8.33 0.23 -15.39
CA VAL A 167 7.17 1.08 -15.68
C VAL A 167 7.48 2.58 -15.53
N ILE A 168 8.44 2.93 -14.67
CA ILE A 168 8.70 4.34 -14.30
C ILE A 168 10.10 4.83 -14.67
N CYS A 169 11.07 3.96 -14.93
CA CYS A 169 12.48 4.31 -15.13
C CYS A 169 12.94 4.32 -16.60
N GLY A 170 12.02 4.34 -17.53
CA GLY A 170 12.38 4.57 -18.92
C GLY A 170 12.45 6.05 -19.25
N GLY A 171 13.47 6.44 -19.97
CA GLY A 171 13.62 7.81 -20.46
C GLY A 171 13.43 7.90 -21.98
N ASP A 172 12.86 8.99 -22.43
CA ASP A 172 12.90 9.35 -23.84
C ASP A 172 14.36 9.58 -24.24
N HIS A 173 14.87 8.82 -25.18
CA HIS A 173 16.23 9.00 -25.70
C HIS A 173 16.26 9.87 -26.97
N ALA A 174 15.11 10.17 -27.56
CA ALA A 174 14.96 11.02 -28.73
C ALA A 174 13.56 11.65 -28.79
N ARG A 175 13.38 12.61 -29.66
CA ARG A 175 12.08 13.19 -29.99
C ARG A 175 11.84 13.07 -31.50
N SER A 176 10.62 12.72 -31.86
CA SER A 176 10.16 12.83 -33.27
C SER A 176 9.48 14.18 -33.48
N VAL A 177 9.61 14.70 -34.67
CA VAL A 177 8.92 15.93 -35.10
C VAL A 177 8.23 15.65 -36.44
N THR A 178 6.93 15.88 -36.45
CA THR A 178 6.18 15.77 -37.73
C THR A 178 6.47 16.96 -38.63
N PRO A 179 6.19 16.88 -39.97
CA PRO A 179 6.28 18.03 -40.87
C PRO A 179 5.46 19.24 -40.39
N GLY A 180 4.36 19.01 -39.65
CA GLY A 180 3.56 20.07 -39.04
C GLY A 180 4.10 20.61 -37.70
N GLY A 181 5.32 20.23 -37.31
CA GLY A 181 5.98 20.73 -36.08
C GLY A 181 5.52 20.09 -34.76
N GLN A 182 4.67 19.09 -34.82
CA GLN A 182 4.25 18.37 -33.60
C GLN A 182 5.41 17.54 -33.08
N VAL A 183 5.76 17.77 -31.83
CA VAL A 183 6.82 17.05 -31.11
C VAL A 183 6.23 15.85 -30.38
N GLY A 184 6.80 14.67 -30.57
CA GLY A 184 6.42 13.44 -29.90
C GLY A 184 7.61 12.58 -29.54
N TYR A 185 7.35 11.42 -28.96
CA TYR A 185 8.35 10.38 -28.79
C TYR A 185 8.29 9.40 -29.96
N LEU A 186 9.41 8.73 -30.22
CA LEU A 186 9.53 7.73 -31.28
C LEU A 186 8.44 6.66 -31.16
N PHE A 187 7.61 6.57 -32.18
CA PHE A 187 6.66 5.49 -32.39
C PHE A 187 5.94 5.02 -31.12
N GLY A 188 4.71 5.40 -30.92
CA GLY A 188 3.86 4.89 -29.84
C GLY A 188 3.60 3.36 -29.91
N TYR A 189 4.56 2.58 -30.42
CA TYR A 189 4.46 1.14 -30.66
C TYR A 189 5.06 0.27 -29.58
N TRP A 190 5.60 0.86 -28.52
CA TRP A 190 6.06 0.04 -27.42
C TRP A 190 4.85 -0.55 -26.71
N ASN A 191 4.81 -1.86 -26.59
CA ASN A 191 3.77 -2.60 -25.90
C ASN A 191 3.60 -2.20 -24.43
N ARG A 192 4.48 -1.36 -23.90
CA ARG A 192 4.47 -0.82 -22.54
C ARG A 192 5.02 0.61 -22.54
N PRO A 193 4.14 1.61 -22.69
CA PRO A 193 4.56 2.99 -22.54
C PRO A 193 4.98 3.23 -21.07
N MET A 194 6.08 3.94 -20.86
CA MET A 194 6.62 4.23 -19.53
C MET A 194 6.09 5.55 -18.99
N PHE A 195 5.87 5.63 -17.69
CA PHE A 195 5.50 6.87 -17.03
C PHE A 195 6.76 7.74 -16.85
N SER A 196 7.02 8.63 -17.80
CA SER A 196 8.22 9.48 -17.86
C SER A 196 8.12 10.80 -17.08
N LYS A 197 6.92 11.12 -16.56
CA LYS A 197 6.64 12.36 -15.82
C LYS A 197 7.23 12.31 -14.40
N PRO A 198 7.34 13.45 -13.65
CA PRO A 198 7.91 13.47 -12.31
C PRO A 198 7.30 12.43 -11.37
N VAL A 199 8.15 11.81 -10.53
CA VAL A 199 7.76 10.83 -9.51
C VAL A 199 8.42 11.18 -8.18
N ALA A 200 7.68 11.06 -7.09
CA ALA A 200 8.21 11.00 -5.73
C ALA A 200 7.83 9.66 -5.08
N VAL A 201 8.70 9.16 -4.21
CA VAL A 201 8.45 7.91 -3.48
C VAL A 201 8.43 8.19 -1.98
N VAL A 202 7.34 7.82 -1.31
CA VAL A 202 7.21 7.96 0.14
C VAL A 202 7.64 6.65 0.80
N VAL A 203 8.53 6.73 1.77
CA VAL A 203 9.11 5.59 2.48
C VAL A 203 9.09 5.81 4.00
N ASP A 204 9.10 4.72 4.75
CA ASP A 204 9.19 4.73 6.21
C ASP A 204 10.13 3.62 6.71
N GLU A 205 10.36 3.57 8.01
CA GLU A 205 11.15 2.55 8.70
C GLU A 205 10.60 1.13 8.61
N ARG A 206 9.37 0.97 8.09
CA ARG A 206 8.72 -0.33 7.82
C ARG A 206 8.82 -0.73 6.35
N THR A 207 9.35 0.15 5.49
CA THR A 207 9.69 -0.22 4.10
C THR A 207 10.86 -1.19 4.15
N PHE A 208 10.66 -2.42 3.66
CA PHE A 208 11.56 -3.55 3.91
C PHE A 208 11.92 -4.32 2.65
N SER A 209 13.12 -4.92 2.63
CA SER A 209 13.58 -5.90 1.63
C SER A 209 13.50 -5.36 0.19
N ASN A 210 12.77 -5.99 -0.70
CA ASN A 210 12.65 -5.57 -2.10
C ASN A 210 12.01 -4.17 -2.26
N GLY A 211 11.26 -3.67 -1.24
CA GLY A 211 10.82 -2.28 -1.17
C GLY A 211 11.99 -1.30 -0.98
N GLU A 212 13.02 -1.70 -0.23
CA GLU A 212 14.25 -0.92 -0.04
C GLU A 212 15.11 -0.94 -1.31
N MET A 213 15.21 -2.11 -1.97
CA MET A 213 15.91 -2.22 -3.26
C MET A 213 15.31 -1.26 -4.30
N PHE A 214 13.98 -1.19 -4.37
CA PHE A 214 13.29 -0.22 -5.21
C PHE A 214 13.65 1.22 -4.82
N SER A 215 13.66 1.52 -3.51
CA SER A 215 13.99 2.85 -2.99
C SER A 215 15.42 3.26 -3.33
N HIS A 216 16.39 2.37 -3.13
CA HIS A 216 17.79 2.58 -3.53
C HIS A 216 17.91 2.78 -5.06
N ALA A 217 17.19 1.97 -5.86
CA ALA A 217 17.21 2.09 -7.31
C ALA A 217 16.66 3.45 -7.78
N VAL A 218 15.56 3.92 -7.21
CA VAL A 218 14.99 5.25 -7.52
C VAL A 218 16.01 6.35 -7.30
N LYS A 219 16.79 6.29 -6.21
CA LYS A 219 17.90 7.25 -5.94
C LYS A 219 19.04 7.09 -6.92
N THR A 220 19.56 5.88 -7.10
CA THR A 220 20.69 5.59 -7.98
C THR A 220 20.38 6.01 -9.43
N LEU A 221 19.17 5.78 -9.90
CA LEU A 221 18.71 6.16 -11.22
C LEU A 221 18.24 7.62 -11.30
N LYS A 222 18.28 8.35 -10.20
CA LYS A 222 17.83 9.75 -10.10
C LYS A 222 16.41 9.94 -10.64
N ARG A 223 15.55 8.96 -10.38
CA ARG A 223 14.19 8.94 -10.94
C ARG A 223 13.27 9.94 -10.27
N GLY A 224 13.52 10.27 -9.02
CA GLY A 224 12.80 11.25 -8.23
C GLY A 224 13.21 11.20 -6.76
N PRO A 225 12.69 12.12 -5.92
CA PRO A 225 13.03 12.16 -4.51
C PRO A 225 12.38 11.03 -3.72
N LEU A 226 13.12 10.49 -2.75
CA LEU A 226 12.56 9.75 -1.63
C LEU A 226 12.13 10.72 -0.53
N VAL A 227 10.95 10.54 0.02
CA VAL A 227 10.36 11.40 1.06
C VAL A 227 9.97 10.55 2.27
N GLY A 228 10.24 11.02 3.47
CA GLY A 228 9.84 10.36 4.71
C GLY A 228 10.99 9.99 5.62
N ARG A 229 11.06 8.73 6.06
CA ARG A 229 12.07 8.21 6.98
C ARG A 229 12.92 7.15 6.31
N ARG A 230 14.15 6.97 6.84
CA ARG A 230 15.06 5.90 6.41
C ARG A 230 14.37 4.54 6.48
N THR A 231 14.54 3.71 5.46
CA THR A 231 13.97 2.37 5.40
C THR A 231 14.63 1.39 6.38
N ALA A 232 14.06 0.21 6.57
CA ALA A 232 14.45 -0.75 7.60
C ALA A 232 15.92 -1.18 7.57
N GLY A 233 16.49 -1.41 6.38
CA GLY A 233 17.85 -1.93 6.21
C GLY A 233 17.93 -3.45 6.30
N GLY A 234 16.93 -4.18 5.80
CA GLY A 234 16.91 -5.64 5.81
C GLY A 234 16.67 -6.21 4.43
N VAL A 235 17.72 -6.45 3.64
CA VAL A 235 17.62 -6.82 2.22
C VAL A 235 18.21 -8.19 1.89
N ILE A 236 18.91 -8.85 2.83
CA ILE A 236 19.52 -10.15 2.56
C ILE A 236 18.44 -11.17 2.11
N ALA A 237 18.66 -11.75 0.93
CA ALA A 237 17.82 -12.82 0.47
C ALA A 237 18.08 -14.07 1.31
N THR A 238 17.03 -14.70 1.80
CA THR A 238 17.09 -15.89 2.63
C THR A 238 16.38 -17.06 1.99
N SER A 239 16.82 -18.28 2.30
CA SER A 239 16.12 -19.52 1.97
C SER A 239 15.76 -20.28 3.24
N ASP A 240 14.68 -21.05 3.16
CA ASP A 240 14.22 -21.88 4.27
C ASP A 240 14.82 -23.26 4.16
N VAL A 241 15.38 -23.77 5.26
CA VAL A 241 15.85 -25.14 5.41
C VAL A 241 15.03 -25.84 6.48
N ASN A 242 14.43 -26.97 6.12
CA ASN A 242 13.66 -27.77 7.05
C ASN A 242 14.59 -28.52 8.00
N LEU A 243 14.37 -28.34 9.29
CA LEU A 243 15.04 -29.08 10.36
C LEU A 243 14.22 -30.32 10.73
N LEU A 244 14.29 -31.34 9.86
CA LEU A 244 13.49 -32.56 10.03
C LEU A 244 12.00 -32.23 10.25
N ASP A 245 11.41 -32.76 11.32
CA ASP A 245 10.01 -32.48 11.70
C ASP A 245 9.88 -31.34 12.76
N TYR A 246 10.99 -30.68 13.12
CA TYR A 246 11.03 -29.73 14.24
C TYR A 246 10.77 -28.27 13.83
N GLY A 247 10.86 -27.96 12.55
CA GLY A 247 10.60 -26.59 12.08
C GLY A 247 11.44 -26.19 10.89
N THR A 248 11.47 -24.89 10.63
CA THR A 248 12.18 -24.29 9.50
C THR A 248 13.21 -23.30 10.02
N PHE A 249 14.41 -23.34 9.46
CA PHE A 249 15.49 -22.40 9.74
C PHE A 249 15.76 -21.54 8.51
N ARG A 250 15.82 -20.23 8.67
CA ARG A 250 16.12 -19.30 7.58
C ARG A 250 17.62 -19.05 7.49
N ILE A 251 18.19 -19.34 6.32
CA ILE A 251 19.63 -19.16 6.06
C ILE A 251 19.81 -17.96 5.12
N PRO A 252 20.69 -16.99 5.46
CA PRO A 252 21.08 -15.93 4.54
C PRO A 252 21.84 -16.54 3.34
N GLY A 253 21.46 -16.13 2.12
CA GLY A 253 22.03 -16.70 0.91
C GLY A 253 22.67 -15.68 -0.02
N ARG A 254 22.18 -14.42 -0.04
CA ARG A 254 22.68 -13.40 -0.96
C ARG A 254 22.54 -12.01 -0.35
N GLY A 255 23.66 -11.29 -0.29
CA GLY A 255 23.70 -9.85 0.03
C GLY A 255 23.48 -8.99 -1.22
N TRP A 256 23.16 -7.72 -1.01
CA TRP A 256 22.93 -6.71 -2.04
C TRP A 256 23.76 -5.47 -1.77
N PHE A 257 24.45 -4.99 -2.79
CA PHE A 257 25.39 -3.88 -2.70
C PHE A 257 25.06 -2.81 -3.74
N LEU A 258 25.25 -1.56 -3.39
CA LEU A 258 25.23 -0.46 -4.33
C LEU A 258 26.47 -0.49 -5.25
N PHE A 259 26.47 0.24 -6.36
CA PHE A 259 27.61 0.29 -7.27
C PHE A 259 28.89 0.85 -6.66
N ASP A 260 28.78 1.63 -5.58
CA ASP A 260 29.90 2.13 -4.80
C ASP A 260 30.46 1.10 -3.80
N GLY A 261 29.93 -0.12 -3.80
CA GLY A 261 30.33 -1.21 -2.91
C GLY A 261 29.68 -1.20 -1.53
N ARG A 262 28.82 -0.22 -1.24
CA ARG A 262 28.14 -0.11 0.06
C ARG A 262 27.10 -1.20 0.18
N ASP A 263 27.14 -1.94 1.30
CA ASP A 263 26.15 -2.94 1.65
C ASP A 263 24.80 -2.27 1.92
N MET A 264 23.73 -2.83 1.37
CA MET A 264 22.36 -2.38 1.66
C MET A 264 21.84 -2.94 2.98
N GLU A 265 22.40 -4.06 3.47
CA GLU A 265 22.03 -4.63 4.77
C GLU A 265 22.47 -3.71 5.89
N ASN A 266 21.63 -3.47 6.87
CA ASN A 266 21.76 -2.46 7.91
C ASN A 266 21.91 -1.01 7.41
N ASN A 267 21.80 -0.77 6.11
CA ASN A 267 21.90 0.51 5.46
C ASN A 267 20.68 0.82 4.62
N GLY A 268 19.55 1.03 5.29
CA GLY A 268 18.30 1.42 4.64
C GLY A 268 18.44 2.67 3.77
N ALA A 269 17.59 2.80 2.78
CA ALA A 269 17.58 3.95 1.88
C ALA A 269 17.23 5.23 2.65
N GLU A 270 18.16 6.17 2.68
CA GLU A 270 17.95 7.49 3.28
C GLU A 270 17.05 8.35 2.38
N PRO A 271 15.99 8.97 2.91
CA PRO A 271 15.17 9.89 2.13
C PRO A 271 15.94 11.17 1.77
N ASP A 272 15.62 11.74 0.62
CA ASP A 272 16.15 13.03 0.17
C ASP A 272 15.44 14.19 0.89
N ILE A 273 14.16 13.98 1.21
CA ILE A 273 13.34 14.91 1.99
C ILE A 273 12.91 14.18 3.27
N LYS A 274 13.62 14.49 4.37
CA LYS A 274 13.34 13.86 5.68
C LYS A 274 12.13 14.52 6.32
N VAL A 275 11.12 13.71 6.62
CA VAL A 275 9.87 14.14 7.27
C VAL A 275 9.45 13.08 8.27
N GLU A 276 9.27 13.49 9.51
CA GLU A 276 8.72 12.63 10.55
C GLU A 276 7.18 12.55 10.42
N LEU A 277 6.64 11.40 10.81
CA LEU A 277 5.22 11.22 11.05
C LEU A 277 5.08 10.86 12.53
N THR A 278 4.53 11.78 13.31
CA THR A 278 4.39 11.60 14.75
C THR A 278 3.04 10.97 15.10
N PRO A 279 2.91 10.28 16.26
CA PRO A 279 1.61 9.81 16.72
C PRO A 279 0.55 10.92 16.82
N ALA A 280 0.95 12.13 17.18
CA ALA A 280 0.06 13.29 17.21
C ALA A 280 -0.42 13.72 15.81
N ASP A 281 0.37 13.49 14.76
CA ASP A 281 -0.06 13.72 13.40
C ASP A 281 -1.09 12.66 12.96
N GLU A 282 -0.82 11.39 13.27
CA GLU A 282 -1.74 10.29 12.96
C GLU A 282 -3.09 10.49 13.68
N GLU A 283 -3.07 10.85 14.97
CA GLU A 283 -4.27 11.13 15.76
C GLU A 283 -5.08 12.31 15.19
N ALA A 284 -4.38 13.34 14.72
CA ALA A 284 -5.01 14.51 14.08
C ALA A 284 -5.37 14.28 12.59
N GLY A 285 -5.13 13.09 12.04
CA GLY A 285 -5.38 12.76 10.63
C GLY A 285 -4.50 13.51 9.64
N ARG A 286 -3.34 14.03 10.10
CA ARG A 286 -2.34 14.69 9.25
C ARG A 286 -1.37 13.68 8.67
N ASP A 287 -0.85 13.97 7.48
CA ASP A 287 0.20 13.16 6.83
C ASP A 287 1.28 14.08 6.23
N PRO A 288 2.17 14.61 7.06
CA PRO A 288 3.21 15.54 6.61
C PRO A 288 4.18 14.93 5.60
N GLN A 289 4.40 13.62 5.63
CA GLN A 289 5.24 12.92 4.64
C GLN A 289 4.60 12.95 3.25
N LEU A 290 3.31 12.65 3.18
CA LEU A 290 2.58 12.71 1.93
C LEU A 290 2.46 14.15 1.42
N ASP A 291 2.20 15.10 2.31
CA ASP A 291 2.10 16.52 1.95
C ASP A 291 3.42 17.04 1.38
N ALA A 292 4.57 16.64 1.95
CA ALA A 292 5.89 16.95 1.43
C ALA A 292 6.15 16.33 0.04
N ALA A 293 5.72 15.08 -0.17
CA ALA A 293 5.85 14.42 -1.47
C ALA A 293 5.00 15.11 -2.54
N VAL A 294 3.75 15.46 -2.22
CA VAL A 294 2.86 16.21 -3.11
C VAL A 294 3.45 17.58 -3.42
N LYS A 295 3.95 18.29 -2.40
CA LYS A 295 4.62 19.59 -2.60
C LYS A 295 5.82 19.46 -3.54
N ALA A 296 6.69 18.47 -3.34
CA ALA A 296 7.83 18.24 -4.23
C ALA A 296 7.40 18.01 -5.70
N MET A 297 6.30 17.31 -5.91
CA MET A 297 5.75 17.12 -7.26
C MET A 297 5.19 18.42 -7.84
N MET A 298 4.46 19.20 -7.06
CA MET A 298 3.93 20.49 -7.52
C MET A 298 5.07 21.49 -7.82
N ASP A 299 6.13 21.51 -7.03
CA ASP A 299 7.32 22.34 -7.26
C ASP A 299 8.03 21.91 -8.57
N ALA A 300 8.16 20.59 -8.82
CA ALA A 300 8.71 20.07 -10.06
C ALA A 300 7.88 20.46 -11.29
N LEU A 301 6.56 20.50 -11.14
CA LEU A 301 5.65 20.92 -12.22
C LEU A 301 5.61 22.44 -12.44
N ALA A 302 5.99 23.24 -11.45
CA ALA A 302 6.15 24.69 -11.60
C ALA A 302 7.45 25.08 -12.29
N SER A 303 8.46 24.19 -12.28
CA SER A 303 9.73 24.41 -12.96
C SER A 303 9.53 24.31 -14.48
N PRO A 304 10.04 25.25 -15.28
CA PRO A 304 9.88 25.21 -16.72
C PRO A 304 10.56 23.96 -17.30
N SER A 305 9.80 23.12 -17.98
CA SER A 305 10.38 22.02 -18.75
C SER A 305 11.25 22.58 -19.86
N PRO A 306 12.44 22.00 -20.13
CA PRO A 306 13.26 22.41 -21.26
C PRO A 306 12.44 22.34 -22.56
N THR A 307 12.26 23.45 -23.23
CA THR A 307 11.57 23.48 -24.51
C THR A 307 12.45 22.79 -25.56
N PHE A 308 12.00 21.65 -26.07
CA PHE A 308 12.70 20.97 -27.17
C PHE A 308 12.60 21.84 -28.44
N LYS A 309 13.75 22.22 -28.96
CA LYS A 309 13.86 22.90 -30.27
C LYS A 309 14.67 22.00 -31.21
N PRO A 310 14.07 21.47 -32.29
CA PRO A 310 14.82 20.67 -33.24
C PRO A 310 15.89 21.53 -33.91
N ARG A 311 17.11 20.98 -34.06
CA ARG A 311 18.15 21.58 -34.89
C ARG A 311 18.27 20.75 -36.15
N TYR A 312 17.84 21.32 -37.25
CA TYR A 312 17.95 20.67 -38.55
C TYR A 312 19.38 20.81 -39.08
N SER A 313 19.99 19.70 -39.49
CA SER A 313 21.21 19.74 -40.29
C SER A 313 20.89 20.38 -41.66
N ARG A 314 21.72 21.30 -42.10
CA ARG A 314 21.64 21.87 -43.46
C ARG A 314 22.13 20.86 -44.47
#